data_d4737d79213c5283c3430ff4f62cac0f
#
_entry.id   d4737d79213c5283c3430ff4f62cac0f
#
_cell.length_a   1.000
_cell.length_b   1.000
_cell.length_c   1.000
_cell.angle_alpha   90.00
_cell.angle_beta   90.00
_cell.angle_gamma   90.00
#
_symmetry.space_group_name_H-M   'P 1'
#
loop_
_entity.id
_entity.type
_entity.pdbx_description
1 polymer ?
#
loop_
_entity_poly.entity_id
_entity_poly.type
_entity_poly.pdbx_seq_one_letter_code
_entity_poly.pdbx_strand_id
1 'polypeptide(L)'
;APGCLNDSATPLIGTPSGPYQITLDLNPSEPLAGQETTLFFQLTHTKTQQPVSDLQILHERALHTFIVSRDLSTFAHTHHEDFVSLSALDLRAASFHFPYTFPQAGQYFIVNEFTHKDRSWIKRFTLTITGEAESQPAAQDFRQEKQFDSYRVSLKTSPSPPVAGYEVELVCHLATLD
;
A
#
# COMPACT_ATOMS: atom_id res chain seq x y z
N ALA A 1 20.53 2.57 -29.46
CA ALA A 1 19.51 1.54 -29.61
C ALA A 1 18.73 1.46 -28.28
N PRO A 2 17.40 1.62 -28.23
CA PRO A 2 16.64 1.42 -27.03
C PRO A 2 16.59 -0.06 -26.72
N GLY A 3 17.05 -0.45 -25.53
CA GLY A 3 17.01 -1.82 -25.05
C GLY A 3 15.57 -2.30 -24.94
N CYS A 4 15.26 -3.44 -25.57
CA CYS A 4 14.01 -4.12 -25.45
C CYS A 4 13.82 -4.58 -23.99
N LEU A 5 12.81 -4.04 -23.33
CA LEU A 5 12.25 -4.60 -22.11
C LEU A 5 11.51 -5.88 -22.53
N ASN A 6 12.18 -7.00 -22.49
CA ASN A 6 11.60 -8.33 -22.70
C ASN A 6 11.77 -9.12 -21.40
N ASP A 7 10.96 -8.78 -20.41
CA ASP A 7 10.66 -9.75 -19.38
C ASP A 7 9.15 -9.61 -19.10
N SER A 8 8.39 -10.51 -19.77
CA SER A 8 6.93 -10.53 -19.71
C SER A 8 6.47 -11.21 -18.41
N ALA A 9 6.79 -10.59 -17.27
CA ALA A 9 6.13 -10.98 -16.03
C ALA A 9 4.64 -10.65 -16.16
N THR A 10 3.78 -11.61 -15.85
CA THR A 10 2.33 -11.36 -15.84
C THR A 10 1.99 -10.43 -14.70
N PRO A 11 1.30 -9.29 -14.96
CA PRO A 11 0.91 -8.36 -13.92
C PRO A 11 0.13 -9.04 -12.79
N LEU A 12 0.41 -8.66 -11.56
CA LEU A 12 -0.39 -9.10 -10.43
C LEU A 12 -1.76 -8.42 -10.49
N ILE A 13 -2.81 -9.19 -10.22
CA ILE A 13 -4.19 -8.69 -10.18
C ILE A 13 -4.60 -8.53 -8.72
N GLY A 14 -5.05 -7.33 -8.36
CA GLY A 14 -5.58 -7.05 -7.03
C GLY A 14 -6.85 -7.84 -6.73
N THR A 15 -7.15 -8.00 -5.45
CA THR A 15 -8.34 -8.75 -5.00
C THR A 15 -9.61 -8.29 -5.72
N PRO A 16 -10.40 -9.20 -6.30
CA PRO A 16 -11.63 -8.82 -6.99
C PRO A 16 -12.63 -8.22 -6.00
N SER A 17 -13.07 -6.99 -6.24
CA SER A 17 -14.22 -6.43 -5.56
C SER A 17 -14.81 -5.30 -6.42
N GLY A 18 -16.12 -5.40 -6.70
CA GLY A 18 -16.83 -4.41 -7.48
C GLY A 18 -16.40 -4.33 -8.96
N PRO A 19 -16.71 -3.19 -9.62
CA PRO A 19 -16.57 -3.03 -11.06
C PRO A 19 -15.16 -2.62 -11.52
N TYR A 20 -14.17 -2.58 -10.62
CA TYR A 20 -12.81 -2.12 -10.92
C TYR A 20 -11.78 -3.19 -10.67
N GLN A 21 -10.71 -3.13 -11.44
CA GLN A 21 -9.52 -3.95 -11.31
C GLN A 21 -8.30 -3.01 -11.20
N ILE A 22 -7.34 -3.38 -10.36
CA ILE A 22 -6.00 -2.82 -10.41
C ILE A 22 -5.05 -3.95 -10.78
N THR A 23 -4.14 -3.69 -11.71
CA THR A 23 -2.96 -4.52 -11.96
C THR A 23 -1.74 -3.87 -11.36
N LEU A 24 -0.79 -4.66 -10.91
CA LEU A 24 0.50 -4.25 -10.40
C LEU A 24 1.59 -4.94 -11.21
N ASP A 25 2.40 -4.13 -11.89
CA ASP A 25 3.66 -4.54 -12.49
C ASP A 25 4.83 -4.06 -11.64
N LEU A 26 5.92 -4.81 -11.67
CA LEU A 26 7.13 -4.54 -10.90
C LEU A 26 8.34 -4.45 -11.82
N ASN A 27 9.21 -3.51 -11.55
CA ASN A 27 10.52 -3.43 -12.22
C ASN A 27 11.63 -3.21 -11.17
N PRO A 28 12.52 -4.21 -10.93
CA PRO A 28 12.53 -5.55 -11.54
C PRO A 28 11.30 -6.39 -11.16
N SER A 29 10.96 -7.37 -12.00
CA SER A 29 9.81 -8.26 -11.80
C SER A 29 9.94 -9.17 -10.59
N GLU A 30 11.17 -9.47 -10.19
CA GLU A 30 11.53 -10.19 -8.96
C GLU A 30 12.20 -9.22 -7.99
N PRO A 31 11.42 -8.58 -7.12
CA PRO A 31 11.95 -7.58 -6.20
C PRO A 31 12.83 -8.21 -5.11
N LEU A 32 13.97 -7.56 -4.83
CA LEU A 32 14.91 -7.95 -3.79
C LEU A 32 14.89 -6.96 -2.63
N ALA A 33 15.00 -7.48 -1.42
CA ALA A 33 15.18 -6.64 -0.24
C ALA A 33 16.42 -5.76 -0.36
N GLY A 34 16.30 -4.50 0.05
CA GLY A 34 17.36 -3.50 -0.02
C GLY A 34 17.63 -2.93 -1.43
N GLN A 35 16.89 -3.38 -2.46
CA GLN A 35 16.99 -2.84 -3.82
C GLN A 35 15.72 -2.07 -4.21
N GLU A 36 15.92 -0.99 -4.95
CA GLU A 36 14.81 -0.20 -5.46
C GLU A 36 14.00 -1.01 -6.48
N THR A 37 12.69 -0.99 -6.30
CA THR A 37 11.70 -1.59 -7.20
C THR A 37 10.69 -0.53 -7.56
N THR A 38 10.44 -0.31 -8.84
CA THR A 38 9.32 0.55 -9.27
C THR A 38 8.03 -0.26 -9.32
N LEU A 39 7.01 0.24 -8.64
CA LEU A 39 5.66 -0.31 -8.65
C LEU A 39 4.83 0.46 -9.67
N PHE A 40 4.19 -0.23 -10.61
CA PHE A 40 3.31 0.35 -11.63
C PHE A 40 1.89 -0.16 -11.43
N PHE A 41 0.96 0.76 -11.24
CA PHE A 41 -0.46 0.45 -11.03
C PHE A 41 -1.29 0.93 -12.22
N GLN A 42 -2.15 0.07 -12.74
CA GLN A 42 -3.11 0.41 -13.77
C GLN A 42 -4.53 0.09 -13.28
N LEU A 43 -5.40 1.10 -13.27
CA LEU A 43 -6.79 0.96 -12.87
C LEU A 43 -7.71 0.87 -14.09
N THR A 44 -8.51 -0.17 -14.14
CA THR A 44 -9.45 -0.41 -15.25
C THR A 44 -10.83 -0.82 -14.76
N HIS A 45 -11.83 -0.60 -15.59
CA HIS A 45 -13.15 -1.19 -15.41
C HIS A 45 -13.12 -2.69 -15.77
N THR A 46 -13.59 -3.56 -14.89
CA THR A 46 -13.56 -5.03 -15.10
C THR A 46 -14.28 -5.48 -16.36
N LYS A 47 -15.38 -4.82 -16.75
CA LYS A 47 -16.19 -5.20 -17.91
C LYS A 47 -15.63 -4.68 -19.23
N THR A 48 -15.19 -3.44 -19.27
CA THR A 48 -14.78 -2.76 -20.52
C THR A 48 -13.29 -2.77 -20.74
N GLN A 49 -12.50 -3.08 -19.69
CA GLN A 49 -11.04 -2.99 -19.68
C GLN A 49 -10.51 -1.57 -19.99
N GLN A 50 -11.38 -0.58 -19.95
CA GLN A 50 -11.00 0.83 -20.16
C GLN A 50 -10.45 1.42 -18.85
N PRO A 51 -9.52 2.37 -18.92
CA PRO A 51 -9.03 3.10 -17.76
C PRO A 51 -10.17 3.77 -16.98
N VAL A 52 -10.03 3.86 -15.67
CA VAL A 52 -10.92 4.62 -14.78
C VAL A 52 -10.46 6.08 -14.79
N SER A 53 -10.75 6.81 -15.88
CA SER A 53 -10.19 8.13 -16.18
C SER A 53 -10.80 9.30 -15.39
N ASP A 54 -11.85 9.06 -14.62
CA ASP A 54 -12.61 10.03 -13.82
C ASP A 54 -12.45 9.79 -12.30
N LEU A 55 -11.24 9.41 -11.90
CA LEU A 55 -10.88 9.28 -10.48
C LEU A 55 -11.03 10.61 -9.75
N GLN A 56 -11.55 10.53 -8.54
CA GLN A 56 -11.68 11.68 -7.67
C GLN A 56 -10.40 11.85 -6.84
N ILE A 57 -9.93 13.08 -6.79
CA ILE A 57 -8.79 13.43 -5.94
C ILE A 57 -9.28 13.56 -4.51
N LEU A 58 -8.75 12.74 -3.61
CA LEU A 58 -9.03 12.79 -2.19
C LEU A 58 -7.73 13.10 -1.44
N HIS A 59 -7.75 14.08 -0.54
CA HIS A 59 -6.56 14.51 0.19
C HIS A 59 -5.35 14.78 -0.74
N GLU A 60 -5.64 15.46 -1.86
CA GLU A 60 -4.63 15.84 -2.89
C GLU A 60 -4.02 14.65 -3.65
N ARG A 61 -4.58 13.44 -3.55
CA ARG A 61 -4.05 12.22 -4.17
C ARG A 61 -5.14 11.47 -4.93
N ALA A 62 -4.75 10.87 -6.06
CA ALA A 62 -5.62 10.04 -6.87
C ALA A 62 -5.64 8.56 -6.41
N LEU A 63 -4.49 8.07 -5.94
CA LEU A 63 -4.32 6.70 -5.46
C LEU A 63 -3.49 6.71 -4.17
N HIS A 64 -4.07 6.20 -3.10
CA HIS A 64 -3.35 5.95 -1.84
C HIS A 64 -2.82 4.52 -1.83
N THR A 65 -1.54 4.35 -1.52
CA THR A 65 -0.91 3.04 -1.44
C THR A 65 -0.32 2.83 -0.05
N PHE A 66 -0.74 1.75 0.59
CA PHE A 66 -0.19 1.29 1.85
C PHE A 66 0.63 0.03 1.61
N ILE A 67 1.84 -0.02 2.13
CA ILE A 67 2.76 -1.15 2.06
C ILE A 67 2.98 -1.66 3.46
N VAL A 68 2.61 -2.90 3.73
CA VAL A 68 2.65 -3.47 5.09
C VAL A 68 3.30 -4.85 5.03
N SER A 69 4.36 -5.07 5.80
CA SER A 69 4.91 -6.42 5.96
C SER A 69 3.96 -7.32 6.74
N ARG A 70 3.99 -8.62 6.45
CA ARG A 70 3.10 -9.59 7.10
C ARG A 70 3.28 -9.64 8.62
N ASP A 71 4.48 -9.41 9.10
CA ASP A 71 4.83 -9.37 10.52
C ASP A 71 4.55 -8.01 11.18
N LEU A 72 4.04 -7.04 10.41
CA LEU A 72 3.72 -5.67 10.82
C LEU A 72 4.95 -4.84 11.25
N SER A 73 6.16 -5.28 10.95
CA SER A 73 7.39 -4.53 11.26
C SER A 73 7.63 -3.35 10.33
N THR A 74 7.06 -3.41 9.13
CA THR A 74 7.16 -2.35 8.11
C THR A 74 5.78 -1.82 7.76
N PHE A 75 5.65 -0.50 7.76
CA PHE A 75 4.48 0.22 7.25
C PHE A 75 4.95 1.43 6.45
N ALA A 76 4.39 1.62 5.27
CA ALA A 76 4.53 2.84 4.49
C ALA A 76 3.17 3.25 3.93
N HIS A 77 2.93 4.56 3.89
CA HIS A 77 1.82 5.19 3.16
C HIS A 77 2.44 6.13 2.14
N THR A 78 2.22 5.88 0.87
CA THR A 78 2.91 6.56 -0.22
C THR A 78 1.98 6.72 -1.42
N HIS A 79 2.35 7.63 -2.32
CA HIS A 79 1.57 8.04 -3.49
C HIS A 79 2.49 8.24 -4.69
N HIS A 80 1.94 8.19 -5.89
CA HIS A 80 2.64 8.59 -7.11
C HIS A 80 3.19 10.02 -6.99
N GLU A 81 2.38 10.92 -6.46
CA GLU A 81 2.64 12.35 -6.35
C GLU A 81 3.76 12.71 -5.36
N ASP A 82 4.18 11.77 -4.52
CA ASP A 82 5.33 11.98 -3.62
C ASP A 82 6.66 11.92 -4.39
N PHE A 83 6.66 11.38 -5.60
CA PHE A 83 7.84 11.19 -6.46
C PHE A 83 7.77 11.93 -7.78
N VAL A 84 6.58 12.01 -8.38
CA VAL A 84 6.35 12.59 -9.70
C VAL A 84 5.08 13.45 -9.68
N SER A 85 5.10 14.58 -10.36
CA SER A 85 3.89 15.41 -10.46
C SER A 85 2.81 14.68 -11.27
N LEU A 86 1.62 14.58 -10.70
CA LEU A 86 0.47 13.97 -11.35
C LEU A 86 0.06 14.76 -12.60
N SER A 87 0.14 14.14 -13.75
CA SER A 87 -0.25 14.75 -15.01
C SER A 87 -1.70 14.44 -15.41
N ALA A 88 -2.29 15.26 -16.27
CA ALA A 88 -3.59 14.96 -16.85
C ALA A 88 -3.57 13.67 -17.71
N LEU A 89 -2.39 13.25 -18.17
CA LEU A 89 -2.23 12.00 -18.90
C LEU A 89 -2.31 10.80 -17.96
N ASP A 90 -1.64 10.87 -16.80
CA ASP A 90 -1.68 9.81 -15.79
C ASP A 90 -3.11 9.58 -15.30
N LEU A 91 -3.85 10.67 -15.02
CA LEU A 91 -5.26 10.59 -14.63
C LEU A 91 -6.14 9.97 -15.73
N ARG A 92 -5.97 10.39 -17.00
CA ARG A 92 -6.74 9.80 -18.11
C ARG A 92 -6.41 8.34 -18.35
N ALA A 93 -5.14 7.98 -18.19
CA ALA A 93 -4.69 6.61 -18.29
C ALA A 93 -5.02 5.81 -17.04
N ALA A 94 -5.32 6.46 -15.91
CA ALA A 94 -5.45 5.87 -14.58
C ALA A 94 -4.22 5.01 -14.23
N SER A 95 -3.03 5.53 -14.53
CA SER A 95 -1.74 4.85 -14.40
C SER A 95 -0.85 5.61 -13.44
N PHE A 96 -0.37 4.92 -12.40
CA PHE A 96 0.42 5.49 -11.32
C PHE A 96 1.65 4.64 -11.06
N HIS A 97 2.76 5.26 -10.72
CA HIS A 97 3.99 4.54 -10.41
C HIS A 97 4.84 5.29 -9.40
N PHE A 98 5.62 4.56 -8.65
CA PHE A 98 6.62 5.13 -7.74
C PHE A 98 7.70 4.10 -7.40
N PRO A 99 8.93 4.54 -7.06
CA PRO A 99 9.96 3.65 -6.56
C PRO A 99 9.73 3.32 -5.08
N TYR A 100 10.05 2.11 -4.68
CA TYR A 100 10.06 1.69 -3.29
C TYR A 100 11.19 0.68 -3.02
N THR A 101 11.86 0.82 -1.89
CA THR A 101 12.87 -0.14 -1.43
C THR A 101 12.29 -0.92 -0.25
N PHE A 102 12.05 -2.20 -0.47
CA PHE A 102 11.59 -3.09 0.59
C PHE A 102 12.73 -3.35 1.57
N PRO A 103 12.60 -3.01 2.87
CA PRO A 103 13.74 -3.07 3.79
C PRO A 103 14.21 -4.50 4.10
N GLN A 104 13.31 -5.50 3.99
CA GLN A 104 13.64 -6.89 4.32
C GLN A 104 12.89 -7.86 3.40
N ALA A 105 13.42 -9.08 3.27
CA ALA A 105 12.74 -10.17 2.59
C ALA A 105 11.51 -10.63 3.38
N GLY A 106 10.52 -11.16 2.68
CA GLY A 106 9.29 -11.65 3.29
C GLY A 106 8.04 -11.32 2.49
N GLN A 107 6.90 -11.54 3.11
CA GLN A 107 5.62 -11.28 2.49
C GLN A 107 5.10 -9.89 2.86
N TYR A 108 4.63 -9.15 1.85
CA TYR A 108 4.04 -7.82 2.00
C TYR A 108 2.62 -7.78 1.45
N PHE A 109 1.79 -6.97 2.06
CA PHE A 109 0.49 -6.57 1.55
C PHE A 109 0.62 -5.16 0.96
N ILE A 110 0.25 -5.02 -0.31
CA ILE A 110 0.12 -3.73 -0.98
C ILE A 110 -1.37 -3.44 -1.07
N VAL A 111 -1.81 -2.38 -0.40
CA VAL A 111 -3.22 -2.00 -0.35
C VAL A 111 -3.38 -0.66 -1.06
N ASN A 112 -4.22 -0.65 -2.09
CA ASN A 112 -4.54 0.56 -2.84
C ASN A 112 -5.94 1.02 -2.51
N GLU A 113 -6.10 2.31 -2.22
CA GLU A 113 -7.38 2.97 -2.04
C GLU A 113 -7.53 4.10 -3.05
N PHE A 114 -8.68 4.18 -3.70
CA PHE A 114 -9.04 5.25 -4.62
C PHE A 114 -10.53 5.58 -4.51
N THR A 115 -10.91 6.79 -4.90
CA THR A 115 -12.31 7.23 -4.89
C THR A 115 -12.84 7.40 -6.31
N HIS A 116 -13.99 6.81 -6.56
CA HIS A 116 -14.72 6.96 -7.81
C HIS A 116 -16.24 6.95 -7.53
N LYS A 117 -16.96 7.96 -8.06
CA LYS A 117 -18.41 8.17 -7.85
C LYS A 117 -18.77 8.20 -6.37
N ASP A 118 -18.06 9.04 -5.62
CA ASP A 118 -18.25 9.30 -4.18
C ASP A 118 -18.17 8.05 -3.30
N ARG A 119 -17.46 7.02 -3.78
CA ARG A 119 -17.21 5.79 -3.02
C ARG A 119 -15.72 5.47 -3.01
N SER A 120 -15.23 5.09 -1.85
CA SER A 120 -13.91 4.51 -1.70
C SER A 120 -13.90 3.04 -2.14
N TRP A 121 -12.82 2.64 -2.81
CA TRP A 121 -12.56 1.30 -3.30
C TRP A 121 -11.19 0.87 -2.85
N ILE A 122 -11.12 -0.33 -2.30
CA ILE A 122 -9.87 -0.89 -1.79
C ILE A 122 -9.51 -2.14 -2.59
N LYS A 123 -8.25 -2.24 -2.98
CA LYS A 123 -7.65 -3.41 -3.64
C LYS A 123 -6.39 -3.83 -2.90
N ARG A 124 -6.17 -5.14 -2.79
CA ARG A 124 -5.01 -5.69 -2.09
C ARG A 124 -4.27 -6.68 -2.97
N PHE A 125 -2.95 -6.57 -2.94
CA PHE A 125 -2.00 -7.56 -3.48
C PHE A 125 -1.25 -8.21 -2.33
N THR A 126 -0.77 -9.42 -2.57
CA THR A 126 0.24 -10.06 -1.74
C THR A 126 1.49 -10.22 -2.57
N LEU A 127 2.60 -9.72 -2.07
CA LEU A 127 3.88 -9.71 -2.75
C LEU A 127 4.91 -10.46 -1.90
N THR A 128 5.76 -11.26 -2.54
CA THR A 128 6.89 -11.90 -1.87
C THR A 128 8.17 -11.22 -2.32
N ILE A 129 8.92 -10.69 -1.35
CA ILE A 129 10.22 -10.07 -1.56
C ILE A 129 11.29 -11.09 -1.21
N THR A 130 12.21 -11.33 -2.13
CA THR A 130 13.33 -12.25 -1.96
C THR A 130 14.57 -11.52 -1.45
N GLY A 131 15.62 -12.26 -1.08
CA GLY A 131 16.87 -11.70 -0.54
C GLY A 131 17.15 -12.20 0.87
N GLU A 132 18.17 -11.63 1.50
CA GLU A 132 18.48 -11.94 2.89
C GLU A 132 17.37 -11.33 3.78
N ALA A 133 16.71 -12.18 4.56
CA ALA A 133 15.85 -11.70 5.63
C ALA A 133 16.77 -11.21 6.76
N GLU A 134 16.64 -9.97 7.21
CA GLU A 134 17.17 -9.62 8.51
C GLU A 134 16.51 -10.55 9.54
N SER A 135 17.33 -11.40 10.16
CA SER A 135 16.90 -12.62 10.84
C SER A 135 16.31 -12.42 12.23
N GLN A 136 15.81 -11.22 12.54
CA GLN A 136 15.14 -10.98 13.82
C GLN A 136 13.72 -10.49 13.53
N PRO A 137 12.68 -11.29 13.81
CA PRO A 137 11.34 -10.73 13.89
C PRO A 137 11.39 -9.60 14.92
N ALA A 138 10.92 -8.42 14.51
CA ALA A 138 10.83 -7.30 15.44
C ALA A 138 10.14 -7.78 16.71
N ALA A 139 10.75 -7.54 17.87
CA ALA A 139 10.17 -7.95 19.13
C ALA A 139 8.75 -7.37 19.22
N GLN A 140 7.77 -8.25 19.38
CA GLN A 140 6.37 -7.82 19.47
C GLN A 140 6.22 -6.88 20.66
N ASP A 141 5.80 -5.68 20.40
CA ASP A 141 5.59 -4.66 21.41
C ASP A 141 4.09 -4.50 21.69
N PHE A 142 3.62 -5.11 22.75
CA PHE A 142 2.22 -5.06 23.17
C PHE A 142 1.88 -3.90 24.11
N ARG A 143 2.80 -2.94 24.30
CA ARG A 143 2.53 -1.76 25.14
C ARG A 143 1.40 -0.96 24.52
N GLN A 144 0.41 -0.67 25.35
CA GLN A 144 -0.75 0.15 24.96
C GLN A 144 -0.46 1.66 25.01
N GLU A 145 0.74 2.06 25.43
CA GLU A 145 1.20 3.44 25.43
C GLU A 145 2.60 3.51 24.83
N LYS A 146 2.79 4.48 23.91
CA LYS A 146 4.07 4.80 23.29
C LYS A 146 4.28 6.29 23.23
N GLN A 147 5.55 6.69 23.29
CA GLN A 147 5.97 8.09 23.14
C GLN A 147 6.76 8.21 21.82
N PHE A 148 6.48 9.28 21.09
CA PHE A 148 7.18 9.65 19.86
C PHE A 148 7.44 11.15 19.92
N ASP A 149 8.70 11.52 19.94
CA ASP A 149 9.12 12.92 20.12
C ASP A 149 8.39 13.60 21.29
N SER A 150 7.61 14.63 21.02
CA SER A 150 6.81 15.39 21.99
C SER A 150 5.37 14.87 22.15
N TYR A 151 5.05 13.68 21.63
CA TYR A 151 3.70 13.13 21.68
C TYR A 151 3.64 11.80 22.45
N ARG A 152 2.53 11.60 23.14
CA ARG A 152 2.14 10.32 23.73
C ARG A 152 0.91 9.79 23.01
N VAL A 153 0.98 8.53 22.57
CA VAL A 153 -0.16 7.80 22.00
C VAL A 153 -0.54 6.68 22.95
N SER A 154 -1.80 6.60 23.34
CA SER A 154 -2.31 5.48 24.11
C SER A 154 -3.50 4.83 23.39
N LEU A 155 -3.57 3.49 23.44
CA LEU A 155 -4.63 2.68 22.86
C LEU A 155 -5.43 2.02 23.98
N LYS A 156 -6.76 2.14 23.93
CA LYS A 156 -7.68 1.36 24.75
C LYS A 156 -8.55 0.50 23.85
N THR A 157 -8.88 -0.70 24.32
CA THR A 157 -9.78 -1.62 23.64
C THR A 157 -10.99 -1.96 24.53
N SER A 158 -12.16 -2.11 23.89
CA SER A 158 -13.35 -2.61 24.57
C SER A 158 -13.97 -3.70 23.68
N PRO A 159 -14.05 -4.96 24.15
CA PRO A 159 -13.58 -5.48 25.43
C PRO A 159 -12.05 -5.47 25.56
N SER A 160 -11.55 -5.51 26.79
CA SER A 160 -10.13 -5.67 27.08
C SER A 160 -9.91 -6.89 27.96
N PRO A 161 -9.16 -7.92 27.50
CA PRO A 161 -8.51 -8.03 26.19
C PRO A 161 -9.52 -8.20 25.06
N PRO A 162 -9.15 -7.86 23.80
CA PRO A 162 -9.99 -8.10 22.63
C PRO A 162 -10.18 -9.59 22.38
N VAL A 163 -11.37 -9.97 21.92
CA VAL A 163 -11.74 -11.37 21.66
C VAL A 163 -12.01 -11.56 20.16
N ALA A 164 -11.39 -12.57 19.57
CA ALA A 164 -11.58 -12.89 18.15
C ALA A 164 -13.04 -13.22 17.82
N GLY A 165 -13.54 -12.67 16.70
CA GLY A 165 -14.93 -12.87 16.25
C GLY A 165 -15.96 -11.93 16.88
N TYR A 166 -15.56 -11.06 17.79
CA TYR A 166 -16.40 -10.03 18.37
C TYR A 166 -16.00 -8.63 17.87
N GLU A 167 -16.97 -7.73 17.88
CA GLU A 167 -16.67 -6.31 17.63
C GLU A 167 -15.79 -5.77 18.77
N VAL A 168 -14.80 -4.97 18.38
CA VAL A 168 -13.86 -4.34 19.32
C VAL A 168 -13.83 -2.85 19.02
N GLU A 169 -14.12 -2.04 20.02
CA GLU A 169 -13.89 -0.62 19.97
C GLU A 169 -12.39 -0.32 20.24
N LEU A 170 -11.77 0.47 19.37
CA LEU A 170 -10.39 0.95 19.52
C LEU A 170 -10.44 2.46 19.76
N VAL A 171 -9.95 2.90 20.91
CA VAL A 171 -9.86 4.32 21.26
C VAL A 171 -8.42 4.73 21.37
N CYS A 172 -7.97 5.56 20.42
CA CYS A 172 -6.63 6.15 20.43
C CYS A 172 -6.68 7.55 21.05
N HIS A 173 -5.84 7.81 22.05
CA HIS A 173 -5.63 9.13 22.60
C HIS A 173 -4.25 9.65 22.20
N LEU A 174 -4.22 10.86 21.69
CA LEU A 174 -3.00 11.60 21.38
C LEU A 174 -2.89 12.79 22.35
N ALA A 175 -1.75 12.90 23.01
CA ALA A 175 -1.44 14.02 23.91
C ALA A 175 -0.05 14.54 23.63
N THR A 176 0.17 15.85 23.82
CA THR A 176 1.51 16.45 23.86
C THR A 176 2.19 16.10 25.17
N LEU A 177 3.51 15.94 25.12
CA LEU A 177 4.37 15.88 26.31
C LEU A 177 4.87 17.30 26.54
N ASP A 178 4.33 17.96 27.55
CA ASP A 178 4.81 19.28 28.02
C ASP A 178 6.14 19.14 28.75
#